data_9fe75b80e449377fda968f61290dc5a7
#
_entry.id   9fe75b80e449377fda968f61290dc5a7
#
_cell.length_a   1.000
_cell.length_b   1.000
_cell.length_c   1.000
_cell.angle_alpha   90.00
_cell.angle_beta   90.00
_cell.angle_gamma   90.00
#
_symmetry.space_group_name_H-M   'P 1'
#
loop_
_entity.id
_entity.type
_entity.pdbx_description
1 polymer ?
#
loop_
_entity_poly.entity_id
_entity_poly.type
_entity_poly.pdbx_seq_one_letter_code
_entity_poly.pdbx_strand_id
1 'polypeptide(L)'
;MKRGKKYVEAAKAVDRATLYDTAEAISLVKKSAVAKFDETIEAHIRTGCDGRHADQQIRGAVVLPHGTGKKVRVLVFAKDAKAEEAKAAGADYVGAEDLIPRIQNEGWLDFDVVVATPDMMGVVGRLGRVLGPKGLMPNPKAGTVTMDVTKAVNEIKAGKIEYRLDKTNIIHVPVGKASFTEEQLADNFQTLMEAIVKARPSTLKGQYLRSVVLTPTMGPGVKVNPVKFA
;
A
#
# COMPACT_ATOMS: atom_id res chain seq x y z
N MET A 1 -8.82 -26.86 -7.52
CA MET A 1 -9.54 -26.40 -6.31
C MET A 1 -10.93 -25.90 -6.72
N LYS A 2 -12.03 -26.39 -6.12
CA LYS A 2 -13.38 -25.91 -6.43
C LYS A 2 -13.58 -24.53 -5.80
N ARG A 3 -13.96 -23.53 -6.59
CA ARG A 3 -14.27 -22.17 -6.11
C ARG A 3 -15.72 -22.10 -5.58
N GLY A 4 -15.97 -21.21 -4.62
CA GLY A 4 -17.30 -21.02 -4.05
C GLY A 4 -18.31 -20.52 -5.09
N LYS A 5 -19.60 -20.82 -4.87
CA LYS A 5 -20.70 -20.49 -5.80
C LYS A 5 -20.74 -18.99 -6.14
N LYS A 6 -20.64 -18.10 -5.14
CA LYS A 6 -20.62 -16.64 -5.33
C LYS A 6 -19.47 -16.15 -6.21
N TYR A 7 -18.27 -16.70 -6.02
CA TYR A 7 -17.13 -16.37 -6.88
C TYR A 7 -17.37 -16.80 -8.34
N VAL A 8 -17.92 -18.00 -8.54
CA VAL A 8 -18.21 -18.52 -9.90
C VAL A 8 -19.25 -17.64 -10.60
N GLU A 9 -20.24 -17.15 -9.86
CA GLU A 9 -21.26 -16.25 -10.35
C GLU A 9 -20.68 -14.87 -10.73
N ALA A 10 -19.92 -14.26 -9.82
CA ALA A 10 -19.21 -13.00 -10.10
C ALA A 10 -18.25 -13.11 -11.29
N ALA A 11 -17.56 -14.25 -11.42
CA ALA A 11 -16.62 -14.49 -12.51
C ALA A 11 -17.27 -14.59 -13.90
N LYS A 12 -18.58 -14.87 -13.99
CA LYS A 12 -19.30 -14.89 -15.27
C LYS A 12 -19.46 -13.50 -15.88
N ALA A 13 -19.46 -12.45 -15.04
CA ALA A 13 -19.59 -11.07 -15.47
C ALA A 13 -18.28 -10.47 -16.02
N VAL A 14 -17.15 -11.18 -15.83
CA VAL A 14 -15.81 -10.69 -16.21
C VAL A 14 -15.21 -11.58 -17.30
N ASP A 15 -15.03 -11.03 -18.48
CA ASP A 15 -14.26 -11.70 -19.52
C ASP A 15 -12.76 -11.54 -19.25
N ARG A 16 -12.06 -12.68 -19.14
CA ARG A 16 -10.61 -12.71 -18.84
C ARG A 16 -9.73 -12.38 -20.04
N ALA A 17 -10.26 -12.44 -21.24
CA ALA A 17 -9.50 -12.14 -22.46
C ALA A 17 -9.49 -10.63 -22.72
N THR A 18 -10.54 -9.93 -22.32
CA THR A 18 -10.74 -8.49 -22.59
C THR A 18 -9.87 -7.62 -21.68
N LEU A 19 -9.30 -6.57 -22.25
CA LEU A 19 -8.64 -5.48 -21.54
C LEU A 19 -9.66 -4.33 -21.44
N TYR A 20 -10.12 -4.06 -20.24
CA TYR A 20 -11.14 -3.06 -19.96
C TYR A 20 -10.56 -1.66 -19.79
N ASP A 21 -11.35 -0.66 -20.06
CA ASP A 21 -11.05 0.72 -19.69
C ASP A 21 -11.14 0.90 -18.17
N THR A 22 -10.46 1.91 -17.63
CA THR A 22 -10.40 2.15 -16.17
C THR A 22 -11.78 2.27 -15.55
N ALA A 23 -12.68 3.06 -16.14
CA ALA A 23 -14.03 3.27 -15.61
C ALA A 23 -14.87 1.97 -15.64
N GLU A 24 -14.82 1.23 -16.74
CA GLU A 24 -15.50 -0.06 -16.88
C GLU A 24 -14.94 -1.09 -15.89
N ALA A 25 -13.61 -1.16 -15.75
CA ALA A 25 -12.96 -2.08 -14.83
C ALA A 25 -13.37 -1.80 -13.37
N ILE A 26 -13.41 -0.53 -12.96
CA ILE A 26 -13.84 -0.13 -11.61
C ILE A 26 -15.30 -0.52 -11.37
N SER A 27 -16.20 -0.25 -12.31
CA SER A 27 -17.63 -0.63 -12.22
C SER A 27 -17.79 -2.15 -12.09
N LEU A 28 -17.05 -2.95 -12.91
CA LEU A 28 -17.06 -4.40 -12.86
C LEU A 28 -16.50 -4.94 -11.52
N VAL A 29 -15.40 -4.37 -11.02
CA VAL A 29 -14.79 -4.76 -9.74
C VAL A 29 -15.76 -4.49 -8.60
N LYS A 30 -16.43 -3.34 -8.55
CA LYS A 30 -17.46 -3.05 -7.53
C LYS A 30 -18.63 -4.02 -7.59
N LYS A 31 -19.13 -4.34 -8.79
CA LYS A 31 -20.21 -5.32 -8.98
C LYS A 31 -19.79 -6.75 -8.58
N SER A 32 -18.51 -7.07 -8.70
CA SER A 32 -17.96 -8.38 -8.34
C SER A 32 -17.57 -8.53 -6.87
N ALA A 33 -17.68 -7.49 -6.06
CA ALA A 33 -17.52 -7.53 -4.61
C ALA A 33 -18.75 -8.17 -3.97
N VAL A 34 -18.64 -9.46 -3.64
CA VAL A 34 -19.79 -10.31 -3.20
C VAL A 34 -19.75 -10.68 -1.72
N ALA A 35 -18.75 -10.22 -0.97
CA ALA A 35 -18.63 -10.50 0.45
C ALA A 35 -19.64 -9.70 1.29
N LYS A 36 -19.83 -10.12 2.54
CA LYS A 36 -20.72 -9.42 3.49
C LYS A 36 -20.05 -8.28 4.25
N PHE A 37 -18.74 -8.10 4.04
CA PHE A 37 -17.96 -7.01 4.61
C PHE A 37 -17.55 -6.04 3.51
N ASP A 38 -17.13 -4.84 3.87
CA ASP A 38 -16.62 -3.84 2.93
C ASP A 38 -15.26 -4.26 2.38
N GLU A 39 -15.29 -4.87 1.17
CA GLU A 39 -14.11 -5.42 0.52
C GLU A 39 -13.11 -4.32 0.15
N THR A 40 -11.83 -4.65 0.20
CA THR A 40 -10.78 -3.77 -0.32
C THR A 40 -10.63 -4.02 -1.80
N ILE A 41 -10.56 -2.94 -2.58
CA ILE A 41 -10.20 -2.99 -4.00
C ILE A 41 -8.69 -2.79 -4.09
N GLU A 42 -8.03 -3.75 -4.72
CA GLU A 42 -6.57 -3.80 -4.84
C GLU A 42 -6.14 -3.74 -6.29
N ALA A 43 -5.01 -3.06 -6.53
CA ALA A 43 -4.33 -3.06 -7.83
C ALA A 43 -3.12 -3.99 -7.79
N HIS A 44 -3.02 -4.85 -8.80
CA HIS A 44 -1.89 -5.76 -9.01
C HIS A 44 -1.24 -5.41 -10.34
N ILE A 45 -0.04 -4.84 -10.27
CA ILE A 45 0.65 -4.27 -11.42
C ILE A 45 1.91 -5.07 -11.69
N ARG A 46 1.89 -5.88 -12.73
CA ARG A 46 3.06 -6.63 -13.17
C ARG A 46 3.95 -5.75 -14.03
N THR A 47 5.17 -5.57 -13.58
CA THR A 47 6.17 -4.77 -14.28
C THR A 47 7.12 -5.64 -15.12
N GLY A 48 7.85 -5.02 -16.03
CA GLY A 48 8.95 -5.64 -16.77
C GLY A 48 10.29 -5.61 -16.04
N CYS A 49 10.34 -5.02 -14.84
CA CYS A 49 11.55 -4.95 -14.03
C CYS A 49 11.99 -6.32 -13.53
N ASP A 50 13.27 -6.50 -13.28
CA ASP A 50 13.80 -7.66 -12.57
C ASP A 50 14.19 -7.24 -11.14
N GLY A 51 13.39 -7.67 -10.17
CA GLY A 51 13.59 -7.37 -8.75
C GLY A 51 14.86 -7.97 -8.13
N ARG A 52 15.61 -8.78 -8.88
CA ARG A 52 16.92 -9.31 -8.46
C ARG A 52 18.02 -8.24 -8.54
N HIS A 53 17.86 -7.28 -9.44
CA HIS A 53 18.76 -6.16 -9.62
C HIS A 53 18.36 -4.99 -8.71
N ALA A 54 19.30 -4.50 -7.91
CA ALA A 54 19.04 -3.44 -6.94
C ALA A 54 18.59 -2.12 -7.60
N ASP A 55 19.06 -1.84 -8.81
CA ASP A 55 18.74 -0.68 -9.64
C ASP A 55 17.35 -0.76 -10.28
N GLN A 56 16.76 -1.96 -10.35
CA GLN A 56 15.40 -2.19 -10.86
C GLN A 56 14.37 -2.44 -9.75
N GLN A 57 14.77 -2.37 -8.50
CA GLN A 57 13.84 -2.46 -7.38
C GLN A 57 13.03 -1.18 -7.23
N ILE A 58 11.72 -1.30 -7.46
CA ILE A 58 10.77 -0.22 -7.27
C ILE A 58 10.27 -0.27 -5.84
N ARG A 59 10.44 0.83 -5.10
CA ARG A 59 9.86 1.06 -3.79
C ARG A 59 9.61 2.54 -3.59
N GLY A 60 8.42 2.90 -3.15
CA GLY A 60 8.04 4.27 -2.91
C GLY A 60 6.79 4.36 -2.06
N ALA A 61 6.31 5.58 -1.90
CA ALA A 61 5.05 5.86 -1.23
C ALA A 61 4.26 6.89 -2.05
N VAL A 62 2.94 6.82 -1.93
CA VAL A 62 2.01 7.77 -2.55
C VAL A 62 0.89 8.09 -1.57
N VAL A 63 0.45 9.33 -1.54
CA VAL A 63 -0.74 9.74 -0.77
C VAL A 63 -1.93 9.68 -1.70
N LEU A 64 -2.92 8.87 -1.35
CA LEU A 64 -4.14 8.75 -2.15
C LEU A 64 -5.09 9.91 -1.81
N PRO A 65 -5.69 10.60 -2.80
CA PRO A 65 -6.58 11.74 -2.56
C PRO A 65 -7.75 11.45 -1.63
N HIS A 66 -8.33 10.25 -1.74
CA HIS A 66 -9.48 9.83 -0.93
C HIS A 66 -9.08 8.80 0.16
N GLY A 67 -7.77 8.60 0.38
CA GLY A 67 -7.27 7.61 1.32
C GLY A 67 -7.60 6.17 0.93
N THR A 68 -7.39 5.24 1.85
CA THR A 68 -7.68 3.80 1.66
C THR A 68 -8.99 3.33 2.29
N GLY A 69 -9.67 4.19 3.05
CA GLY A 69 -10.84 3.83 3.85
C GLY A 69 -10.54 2.98 5.10
N LYS A 70 -9.26 2.77 5.43
CA LYS A 70 -8.83 2.10 6.65
C LYS A 70 -8.36 3.13 7.68
N LYS A 71 -8.86 3.03 8.91
CA LYS A 71 -8.28 3.79 10.04
C LYS A 71 -6.95 3.18 10.41
N VAL A 72 -5.87 3.94 10.21
CA VAL A 72 -4.49 3.50 10.44
C VAL A 72 -4.06 3.96 11.84
N ARG A 73 -3.55 3.04 12.65
CA ARG A 73 -2.95 3.32 13.95
C ARG A 73 -1.45 3.53 13.76
N VAL A 74 -0.98 4.71 14.14
CA VAL A 74 0.40 5.15 13.92
C VAL A 74 1.18 5.10 15.22
N LEU A 75 2.27 4.34 15.21
CA LEU A 75 3.29 4.34 16.27
C LEU A 75 4.45 5.23 15.86
N VAL A 76 4.87 6.14 16.74
CA VAL A 76 6.00 7.03 16.49
C VAL A 76 7.12 6.79 17.51
N PHE A 77 8.31 6.50 17.01
CA PHE A 77 9.53 6.49 17.82
C PHE A 77 10.22 7.85 17.72
N ALA A 78 10.11 8.64 18.77
CA ALA A 78 10.73 9.96 18.87
C ALA A 78 11.09 10.30 20.32
N LYS A 79 12.06 11.19 20.50
CA LYS A 79 12.49 11.71 21.80
C LYS A 79 12.07 13.16 21.98
N ASP A 80 11.96 13.58 23.23
CA ASP A 80 11.79 14.96 23.66
C ASP A 80 10.71 15.75 22.88
N ALA A 81 11.07 16.91 22.35
CA ALA A 81 10.15 17.78 21.60
C ALA A 81 9.47 17.08 20.41
N LYS A 82 10.17 16.15 19.74
CA LYS A 82 9.59 15.41 18.61
C LYS A 82 8.50 14.43 19.04
N ALA A 83 8.56 13.92 20.26
CA ALA A 83 7.50 13.10 20.82
C ALA A 83 6.23 13.92 21.09
N GLU A 84 6.38 15.17 21.53
CA GLU A 84 5.25 16.09 21.72
C GLU A 84 4.63 16.53 20.39
N GLU A 85 5.45 16.84 19.39
CA GLU A 85 5.00 17.11 18.03
C GLU A 85 4.19 15.92 17.46
N ALA A 86 4.66 14.69 17.68
CA ALA A 86 3.96 13.47 17.22
C ALA A 86 2.58 13.33 17.89
N LYS A 87 2.49 13.59 19.20
CA LYS A 87 1.22 13.56 19.94
C LYS A 87 0.26 14.64 19.44
N ALA A 88 0.76 15.86 19.23
CA ALA A 88 -0.02 16.97 18.69
C ALA A 88 -0.53 16.68 17.26
N ALA A 89 0.26 15.99 16.43
CA ALA A 89 -0.14 15.54 15.10
C ALA A 89 -1.16 14.39 15.12
N GLY A 90 -1.46 13.84 16.30
CA GLY A 90 -2.47 12.80 16.47
C GLY A 90 -1.93 11.38 16.29
N ALA A 91 -0.65 11.11 16.53
CA ALA A 91 -0.14 9.74 16.60
C ALA A 91 -0.85 8.94 17.71
N ASP A 92 -1.17 7.68 17.44
CA ASP A 92 -1.93 6.85 18.39
C ASP A 92 -1.02 6.35 19.52
N TYR A 93 0.24 6.10 19.21
CA TYR A 93 1.26 5.69 20.18
C TYR A 93 2.54 6.47 19.92
N VAL A 94 3.14 6.98 20.99
CA VAL A 94 4.41 7.72 20.92
C VAL A 94 5.28 7.26 22.09
N GLY A 95 6.53 6.94 21.81
CA GLY A 95 7.51 6.57 22.81
C GLY A 95 8.92 6.44 22.24
N ALA A 96 9.84 6.06 23.10
CA ALA A 96 11.24 5.90 22.75
C ALA A 96 11.72 4.47 23.04
N GLU A 97 12.68 4.30 23.93
CA GLU A 97 13.24 3.01 24.32
C GLU A 97 12.30 2.17 25.19
N ASP A 98 11.34 2.78 25.84
CA ASP A 98 10.31 2.19 26.69
C ASP A 98 9.38 1.23 25.94
N LEU A 99 9.17 1.46 24.65
CA LEU A 99 8.32 0.60 23.81
C LEU A 99 9.01 -0.70 23.34
N ILE A 100 10.35 -0.75 23.41
CA ILE A 100 11.10 -1.91 22.92
C ILE A 100 10.77 -3.18 23.68
N PRO A 101 10.82 -3.21 25.05
CA PRO A 101 10.47 -4.41 25.80
C PRO A 101 9.05 -4.88 25.52
N ARG A 102 8.12 -3.93 25.35
CA ARG A 102 6.72 -4.22 25.07
C ARG A 102 6.53 -4.92 23.73
N ILE A 103 7.23 -4.44 22.69
CA ILE A 103 7.17 -5.04 21.35
C ILE A 103 7.93 -6.37 21.32
N GLN A 104 9.11 -6.43 21.96
CA GLN A 104 10.01 -7.59 21.86
C GLN A 104 9.58 -8.75 22.77
N ASN A 105 9.17 -8.46 24.01
CA ASN A 105 8.89 -9.47 25.04
C ASN A 105 7.40 -9.82 25.09
N GLU A 106 6.51 -8.82 24.99
CA GLU A 106 5.07 -9.01 25.06
C GLU A 106 4.43 -9.28 23.68
N GLY A 107 5.19 -9.09 22.58
CA GLY A 107 4.68 -9.25 21.23
C GLY A 107 3.60 -8.24 20.84
N TRP A 108 3.57 -7.08 21.52
CA TRP A 108 2.59 -6.04 21.23
C TRP A 108 2.82 -5.40 19.86
N LEU A 109 1.86 -5.56 18.98
CA LEU A 109 1.89 -5.08 17.58
C LEU A 109 0.55 -4.44 17.19
N ASP A 110 -0.06 -3.70 18.11
CA ASP A 110 -1.40 -3.15 17.95
C ASP A 110 -1.39 -1.80 17.20
N PHE A 111 -0.54 -1.72 16.17
CA PHE A 111 -0.34 -0.59 15.28
C PHE A 111 -0.17 -1.07 13.82
N ASP A 112 -0.47 -0.19 12.88
CA ASP A 112 -0.47 -0.52 11.45
C ASP A 112 0.74 0.10 10.72
N VAL A 113 1.26 1.23 11.19
CA VAL A 113 2.43 1.91 10.61
C VAL A 113 3.35 2.41 11.71
N VAL A 114 4.65 2.31 11.48
CA VAL A 114 5.69 2.82 12.37
C VAL A 114 6.43 3.97 11.69
N VAL A 115 6.53 5.09 12.39
CA VAL A 115 7.36 6.25 12.03
C VAL A 115 8.49 6.35 13.03
N ALA A 116 9.68 6.68 12.58
CA ALA A 116 10.83 6.89 13.46
C ALA A 116 11.64 8.11 13.03
N THR A 117 12.18 8.82 14.01
CA THR A 117 13.22 9.82 13.75
C THR A 117 14.55 9.11 13.44
N PRO A 118 15.44 9.68 12.63
CA PRO A 118 16.71 9.04 12.24
C PRO A 118 17.58 8.65 13.44
N ASP A 119 17.58 9.43 14.51
CA ASP A 119 18.30 9.17 15.76
C ASP A 119 17.77 7.92 16.51
N MET A 120 16.47 7.62 16.38
CA MET A 120 15.86 6.43 16.97
C MET A 120 16.08 5.15 16.16
N MET A 121 16.56 5.24 14.92
CA MET A 121 16.73 4.06 14.05
C MET A 121 17.72 3.04 14.60
N GLY A 122 18.73 3.47 15.35
CA GLY A 122 19.66 2.55 16.03
C GLY A 122 18.96 1.66 17.06
N VAL A 123 17.97 2.23 17.74
CA VAL A 123 17.16 1.55 18.76
C VAL A 123 16.09 0.67 18.08
N VAL A 124 15.38 1.21 17.11
CA VAL A 124 14.34 0.50 16.33
C VAL A 124 14.96 -0.67 15.54
N GLY A 125 16.23 -0.57 15.14
CA GLY A 125 16.96 -1.65 14.48
C GLY A 125 17.00 -2.96 15.26
N ARG A 126 16.98 -2.90 16.60
CA ARG A 126 16.89 -4.10 17.47
C ARG A 126 15.56 -4.85 17.29
N LEU A 127 14.51 -4.15 16.88
CA LEU A 127 13.19 -4.73 16.61
C LEU A 127 13.06 -5.30 15.19
N GLY A 128 14.12 -5.24 14.38
CA GLY A 128 14.09 -5.65 12.97
C GLY A 128 13.64 -7.10 12.75
N ARG A 129 13.94 -8.01 13.71
CA ARG A 129 13.48 -9.42 13.67
C ARG A 129 11.97 -9.56 13.87
N VAL A 130 11.33 -8.62 14.56
CA VAL A 130 9.89 -8.62 14.84
C VAL A 130 9.13 -7.81 13.81
N LEU A 131 9.58 -6.58 13.55
CA LEU A 131 8.91 -5.64 12.63
C LEU A 131 9.15 -5.96 11.15
N GLY A 132 10.33 -6.50 10.81
CA GLY A 132 10.72 -6.78 9.42
C GLY A 132 9.79 -7.77 8.71
N PRO A 133 9.56 -8.97 9.24
CA PRO A 133 8.67 -9.96 8.63
C PRO A 133 7.22 -9.50 8.51
N LYS A 134 6.79 -8.56 9.37
CA LYS A 134 5.45 -8.00 9.37
C LYS A 134 5.29 -6.76 8.46
N GLY A 135 6.39 -6.31 7.83
CA GLY A 135 6.37 -5.12 6.98
C GLY A 135 6.22 -3.80 7.74
N LEU A 136 6.42 -3.80 9.06
CA LEU A 136 6.25 -2.63 9.94
C LEU A 136 7.55 -1.85 10.15
N MET A 137 8.67 -2.29 9.56
CA MET A 137 9.97 -1.63 9.74
C MET A 137 10.01 -0.28 9.03
N PRO A 138 10.31 0.83 9.74
CA PRO A 138 10.43 2.15 9.13
C PRO A 138 11.50 2.18 8.02
N ASN A 139 11.23 2.93 6.96
CA ASN A 139 12.14 3.04 5.81
C ASN A 139 12.19 4.47 5.27
N PRO A 140 13.40 5.03 4.99
CA PRO A 140 13.53 6.35 4.40
C PRO A 140 12.84 6.49 3.03
N LYS A 141 12.89 5.44 2.19
CA LYS A 141 12.26 5.46 0.85
C LYS A 141 10.73 5.52 0.91
N ALA A 142 10.12 5.02 1.97
CA ALA A 142 8.68 5.15 2.23
C ALA A 142 8.33 6.46 2.96
N GLY A 143 9.34 7.24 3.37
CA GLY A 143 9.16 8.47 4.13
C GLY A 143 8.64 8.24 5.55
N THR A 144 8.88 7.04 6.12
CA THR A 144 8.55 6.70 7.51
C THR A 144 9.74 6.88 8.45
N VAL A 145 10.92 7.23 7.92
CA VAL A 145 12.07 7.71 8.67
C VAL A 145 12.27 9.18 8.30
N THR A 146 11.95 10.10 9.20
CA THR A 146 11.97 11.54 8.93
C THR A 146 12.15 12.36 10.19
N MET A 147 12.71 13.55 10.06
CA MET A 147 12.75 14.56 11.13
C MET A 147 11.42 15.34 11.25
N ASP A 148 10.64 15.41 10.16
CA ASP A 148 9.31 16.05 10.15
C ASP A 148 8.23 15.01 10.46
N VAL A 149 8.07 14.74 11.76
CA VAL A 149 7.13 13.75 12.28
C VAL A 149 5.68 14.17 12.03
N THR A 150 5.39 15.46 12.19
CA THR A 150 4.04 16.00 12.01
C THR A 150 3.53 15.77 10.61
N LYS A 151 4.35 16.08 9.60
CA LYS A 151 4.00 15.86 8.20
C LYS A 151 3.79 14.37 7.91
N ALA A 152 4.70 13.50 8.40
CA ALA A 152 4.60 12.07 8.18
C ALA A 152 3.32 11.46 8.77
N VAL A 153 2.96 11.83 10.01
CA VAL A 153 1.74 11.35 10.66
C VAL A 153 0.49 11.82 9.91
N ASN A 154 0.45 13.10 9.51
CA ASN A 154 -0.67 13.65 8.74
C ASN A 154 -0.83 12.95 7.38
N GLU A 155 0.26 12.74 6.63
CA GLU A 155 0.23 12.03 5.35
C GLU A 155 -0.26 10.58 5.51
N ILE A 156 0.21 9.86 6.54
CA ILE A 156 -0.22 8.48 6.82
C ILE A 156 -1.70 8.44 7.15
N LYS A 157 -2.20 9.36 7.97
CA LYS A 157 -3.63 9.46 8.31
C LYS A 157 -4.49 9.93 7.12
N ALA A 158 -3.92 10.71 6.22
CA ALA A 158 -4.57 11.09 4.95
C ALA A 158 -4.65 9.94 3.94
N GLY A 159 -3.96 8.81 4.18
CA GLY A 159 -4.00 7.64 3.31
C GLY A 159 -2.75 7.41 2.48
N LYS A 160 -1.58 7.74 3.04
CA LYS A 160 -0.30 7.37 2.45
C LYS A 160 -0.14 5.86 2.45
N ILE A 161 0.14 5.31 1.28
CA ILE A 161 0.42 3.89 1.09
C ILE A 161 1.85 3.70 0.60
N GLU A 162 2.47 2.59 1.00
CA GLU A 162 3.75 2.15 0.48
C GLU A 162 3.52 1.14 -0.64
N TYR A 163 4.29 1.23 -1.72
CA TYR A 163 4.34 0.23 -2.76
C TYR A 163 5.76 -0.32 -2.92
N ARG A 164 5.84 -1.61 -3.17
CA ARG A 164 7.10 -2.33 -3.33
C ARG A 164 6.95 -3.43 -4.37
N LEU A 165 7.98 -3.57 -5.21
CA LEU A 165 8.09 -4.69 -6.14
C LEU A 165 8.38 -5.98 -5.36
N ASP A 166 7.60 -7.02 -5.61
CA ASP A 166 7.79 -8.34 -5.02
C ASP A 166 8.82 -9.19 -5.82
N LYS A 167 9.05 -10.41 -5.38
CA LYS A 167 9.97 -11.35 -6.04
C LYS A 167 9.47 -11.85 -7.41
N THR A 168 8.19 -11.67 -7.70
CA THR A 168 7.54 -12.05 -8.95
C THR A 168 7.37 -10.86 -9.91
N ASN A 169 7.97 -9.72 -9.55
CA ASN A 169 7.94 -8.47 -10.29
C ASN A 169 6.53 -7.86 -10.40
N ILE A 170 5.75 -8.04 -9.33
CA ILE A 170 4.40 -7.49 -9.19
C ILE A 170 4.37 -6.50 -8.02
N ILE A 171 3.65 -5.41 -8.19
CA ILE A 171 3.32 -4.44 -7.15
C ILE A 171 1.87 -4.69 -6.73
N HIS A 172 1.64 -4.90 -5.44
CA HIS A 172 0.32 -5.13 -4.85
C HIS A 172 -0.02 -3.97 -3.93
N VAL A 173 -1.11 -3.25 -4.21
CA VAL A 173 -1.46 -2.00 -3.51
C VAL A 173 -2.97 -1.89 -3.35
N PRO A 174 -3.48 -1.52 -2.15
CA PRO A 174 -4.88 -1.18 -1.97
C PRO A 174 -5.18 0.18 -2.62
N VAL A 175 -6.30 0.27 -3.35
CA VAL A 175 -6.78 1.49 -4.00
C VAL A 175 -7.88 2.17 -3.17
N GLY A 176 -8.71 1.37 -2.49
CA GLY A 176 -9.80 1.87 -1.67
C GLY A 176 -10.74 0.75 -1.22
N LYS A 177 -11.91 1.13 -0.76
CA LYS A 177 -12.98 0.21 -0.33
C LYS A 177 -14.06 0.09 -1.40
N ALA A 178 -14.77 -1.03 -1.40
CA ALA A 178 -15.92 -1.24 -2.29
C ALA A 178 -17.06 -0.22 -2.04
N SER A 179 -17.13 0.34 -0.83
CA SER A 179 -18.05 1.41 -0.44
C SER A 179 -17.73 2.77 -1.09
N PHE A 180 -16.51 2.99 -1.59
CA PHE A 180 -16.14 4.23 -2.27
C PHE A 180 -16.93 4.41 -3.57
N THR A 181 -17.11 5.66 -4.00
CA THR A 181 -17.70 5.95 -5.32
C THR A 181 -16.76 5.50 -6.44
N GLU A 182 -17.28 5.34 -7.65
CA GLU A 182 -16.45 4.99 -8.81
C GLU A 182 -15.44 6.09 -9.13
N GLU A 183 -15.83 7.35 -8.95
CA GLU A 183 -14.95 8.53 -9.11
C GLU A 183 -13.80 8.51 -8.11
N GLN A 184 -14.07 8.30 -6.81
CA GLN A 184 -13.04 8.22 -5.78
C GLN A 184 -12.02 7.11 -6.05
N LEU A 185 -12.49 5.95 -6.52
CA LEU A 185 -11.61 4.84 -6.90
C LEU A 185 -10.80 5.16 -8.16
N ALA A 186 -11.38 5.87 -9.12
CA ALA A 186 -10.69 6.29 -10.33
C ALA A 186 -9.56 7.29 -10.02
N ASP A 187 -9.84 8.29 -9.19
CA ASP A 187 -8.84 9.30 -8.77
C ASP A 187 -7.69 8.65 -8.00
N ASN A 188 -8.00 7.77 -7.04
CA ASN A 188 -6.99 7.03 -6.29
C ASN A 188 -6.14 6.15 -7.21
N PHE A 189 -6.78 5.44 -8.13
CA PHE A 189 -6.10 4.57 -9.08
C PHE A 189 -5.23 5.36 -10.06
N GLN A 190 -5.72 6.47 -10.57
CA GLN A 190 -4.97 7.35 -11.45
C GLN A 190 -3.70 7.89 -10.75
N THR A 191 -3.86 8.43 -9.53
CA THR A 191 -2.73 8.92 -8.72
C THR A 191 -1.68 7.84 -8.44
N LEU A 192 -2.14 6.62 -8.14
CA LEU A 192 -1.26 5.46 -7.97
C LEU A 192 -0.50 5.13 -9.25
N MET A 193 -1.19 5.07 -10.39
CA MET A 193 -0.57 4.73 -11.67
C MET A 193 0.45 5.76 -12.10
N GLU A 194 0.16 7.06 -11.93
CA GLU A 194 1.12 8.16 -12.21
C GLU A 194 2.39 8.03 -11.35
N ALA A 195 2.24 7.73 -10.04
CA ALA A 195 3.38 7.52 -9.15
C ALA A 195 4.23 6.33 -9.59
N ILE A 196 3.60 5.22 -10.00
CA ILE A 196 4.30 4.01 -10.47
C ILE A 196 4.99 4.27 -11.81
N VAL A 197 4.35 4.93 -12.75
CA VAL A 197 4.96 5.28 -14.06
C VAL A 197 6.16 6.20 -13.86
N LYS A 198 6.05 7.19 -12.98
CA LYS A 198 7.17 8.09 -12.64
C LYS A 198 8.34 7.35 -11.98
N ALA A 199 8.07 6.25 -11.26
CA ALA A 199 9.08 5.43 -10.61
C ALA A 199 9.79 4.45 -11.56
N ARG A 200 9.55 4.52 -12.88
CA ARG A 200 10.21 3.66 -13.87
C ARG A 200 11.73 3.79 -13.80
N PRO A 201 12.47 2.69 -13.60
CA PRO A 201 13.93 2.73 -13.62
C PRO A 201 14.46 3.07 -15.02
N SER A 202 15.49 3.93 -15.08
CA SER A 202 16.15 4.31 -16.34
C SER A 202 16.88 3.15 -17.01
N THR A 203 17.29 2.15 -16.23
CA THR A 203 17.98 0.94 -16.68
C THR A 203 17.06 -0.08 -17.35
N LEU A 204 15.73 0.11 -17.21
CA LEU A 204 14.77 -0.82 -17.79
C LEU A 204 14.71 -0.70 -19.31
N LYS A 205 15.04 -1.78 -19.99
CA LYS A 205 14.87 -1.93 -21.44
C LYS A 205 13.54 -2.66 -21.72
N GLY A 206 12.73 -2.11 -22.64
CA GLY A 206 11.47 -2.72 -23.05
C GLY A 206 10.24 -2.24 -22.27
N GLN A 207 9.19 -3.07 -22.30
CA GLN A 207 7.89 -2.71 -21.74
C GLN A 207 7.91 -2.67 -20.21
N TYR A 208 7.53 -1.54 -19.64
CA TYR A 208 7.47 -1.35 -18.19
C TYR A 208 6.24 -1.99 -17.57
N LEU A 209 5.05 -1.61 -18.01
CA LEU A 209 3.79 -2.16 -17.52
C LEU A 209 3.39 -3.37 -18.38
N ARG A 210 3.47 -4.57 -17.85
CA ARG A 210 3.09 -5.80 -18.57
C ARG A 210 1.61 -6.12 -18.41
N SER A 211 1.08 -5.99 -17.22
CA SER A 211 -0.35 -6.16 -16.95
C SER A 211 -0.76 -5.38 -15.71
N VAL A 212 -1.99 -4.88 -15.73
CA VAL A 212 -2.63 -4.20 -14.62
C VAL A 212 -3.95 -4.89 -14.36
N VAL A 213 -4.21 -5.24 -13.10
CA VAL A 213 -5.43 -5.95 -12.69
C VAL A 213 -5.99 -5.28 -11.46
N LEU A 214 -7.27 -4.98 -11.47
CA LEU A 214 -8.04 -4.57 -10.30
C LEU A 214 -8.83 -5.76 -9.78
N THR A 215 -8.87 -5.95 -8.46
CA THR A 215 -9.62 -7.05 -7.85
C THR A 215 -10.20 -6.64 -6.50
N PRO A 216 -11.41 -7.07 -6.17
CA PRO A 216 -11.90 -6.99 -4.80
C PRO A 216 -11.34 -8.16 -3.99
N THR A 217 -11.36 -8.09 -2.67
CA THR A 217 -10.76 -9.09 -1.78
C THR A 217 -11.20 -10.54 -2.09
N MET A 218 -12.48 -10.75 -2.38
CA MET A 218 -13.04 -12.10 -2.58
C MET A 218 -13.54 -12.35 -4.00
N GLY A 219 -13.43 -11.38 -4.90
CA GLY A 219 -13.93 -11.48 -6.28
C GLY A 219 -12.87 -11.80 -7.33
N PRO A 220 -13.27 -11.87 -8.61
CA PRO A 220 -12.35 -12.06 -9.73
C PRO A 220 -11.54 -10.81 -10.06
N GLY A 221 -10.34 -11.01 -10.60
CA GLY A 221 -9.53 -9.92 -11.12
C GLY A 221 -10.01 -9.45 -12.50
N VAL A 222 -10.11 -8.15 -12.67
CA VAL A 222 -10.48 -7.47 -13.92
C VAL A 222 -9.23 -6.83 -14.51
N LYS A 223 -8.89 -7.16 -15.76
CA LYS A 223 -7.71 -6.63 -16.44
C LYS A 223 -7.98 -5.23 -16.97
N VAL A 224 -7.11 -4.30 -16.62
CA VAL A 224 -7.12 -2.93 -17.15
C VAL A 224 -6.12 -2.81 -18.29
N ASN A 225 -6.44 -2.03 -19.31
CA ASN A 225 -5.55 -1.79 -20.43
C ASN A 225 -4.30 -0.98 -19.98
N PRO A 226 -3.09 -1.58 -19.97
CA PRO A 226 -1.89 -0.91 -19.48
C PRO A 226 -1.37 0.17 -20.43
N VAL A 227 -1.76 0.13 -21.73
CA VAL A 227 -1.27 1.07 -22.76
C VAL A 227 -1.70 2.51 -22.47
N LYS A 228 -2.82 2.69 -21.77
CA LYS A 228 -3.30 4.03 -21.38
C LYS A 228 -2.41 4.76 -20.36
N PHE A 229 -1.51 4.04 -19.69
CA PHE A 229 -0.59 4.58 -18.68
C PHE A 229 0.88 4.55 -19.14
N ALA A 230 1.18 4.05 -20.33
CA ALA A 230 2.55 3.86 -20.86
C ALA A 230 3.09 5.13 -21.53
#